data_56c4884af28cd5395a53330e1d8a4ecb
#
_entry.id   56c4884af28cd5395a53330e1d8a4ecb
#
_cell.length_a   1.000
_cell.length_b   1.000
_cell.length_c   1.000
_cell.angle_alpha   90.00
_cell.angle_beta   90.00
_cell.angle_gamma   90.00
#
_symmetry.space_group_name_H-M   'P 1'
#
loop_
_entity.id
_entity.type
_entity.pdbx_description
1 polymer ?
#
loop_
_entity_poly.entity_id
_entity_poly.type
_entity_poly.pdbx_seq_one_letter_code
_entity_poly.pdbx_strand_id
1 'polypeptide(L)' 'MTLLQLKYISTVAKCGSFSKAAQVLYVSQPGISKMVCALEEELGITIFVRSAAGITLTAEGRELLNMGER' A
#
# COMPACT_ATOMS: atom_id res chain seq x y z
N MET A 1 -3.75 2.24 -12.20
CA MET A 1 -4.11 1.84 -10.83
C MET A 1 -5.63 1.93 -10.67
N THR A 2 -6.22 0.93 -10.05
CA THR A 2 -7.67 0.91 -9.84
C THR A 2 -8.04 1.55 -8.49
N LEU A 3 -9.34 1.88 -8.33
CA LEU A 3 -9.83 2.38 -7.04
C LEU A 3 -9.62 1.36 -5.93
N LEU A 4 -9.74 0.08 -6.25
CA LEU A 4 -9.52 -0.98 -5.26
C LEU A 4 -8.07 -1.03 -4.81
N GLN A 5 -7.13 -0.91 -5.74
CA GLN A 5 -5.70 -0.86 -5.40
C GLN A 5 -5.39 0.35 -4.53
N LEU A 6 -5.97 1.49 -4.86
CA LEU A 6 -5.80 2.71 -4.07
C LEU A 6 -6.32 2.52 -2.64
N LYS A 7 -7.47 1.87 -2.49
CA LYS A 7 -8.05 1.57 -1.19
C LYS A 7 -7.12 0.67 -0.36
N TYR A 8 -6.52 -0.34 -1.01
CA TYR A 8 -5.60 -1.25 -0.32
C TYR A 8 -4.36 -0.50 0.15
N ILE A 9 -3.77 0.32 -0.70
CA ILE A 9 -2.59 1.12 -0.35
C ILE A 9 -2.91 2.06 0.81
N SER A 10 -4.04 2.75 0.75
CA SER A 10 -4.48 3.66 1.81
C SER A 10 -4.65 2.93 3.14
N THR A 11 -5.24 1.74 3.11
CA THR A 11 -5.47 0.94 4.31
C THR A 11 -4.14 0.47 4.92
N VAL A 12 -3.20 0.00 4.10
CA VAL A 12 -1.88 -0.40 4.58
C VAL A 12 -1.17 0.78 5.23
N ALA A 13 -1.24 1.95 4.60
CA ALA A 13 -0.61 3.16 5.14
C ALA A 13 -1.19 3.54 6.50
N LYS A 14 -2.50 3.47 6.65
CA LYS A 14 -3.17 3.79 7.91
C LYS A 14 -2.86 2.77 9.00
N CYS A 15 -2.82 1.50 8.65
CA CYS A 15 -2.56 0.43 9.61
C CYS A 15 -1.08 0.32 9.99
N GLY A 16 -0.19 0.75 9.11
CA GLY A 16 1.25 0.58 9.31
C GLY A 16 1.69 -0.88 9.26
N SER A 17 0.88 -1.75 8.67
CA SER A 17 1.12 -3.20 8.68
C SER A 17 0.30 -3.86 7.58
N PHE A 18 0.95 -4.75 6.82
CA PHE A 18 0.24 -5.55 5.82
C PHE A 18 -0.73 -6.54 6.49
N SER A 19 -0.32 -7.12 7.61
CA SER A 19 -1.16 -8.10 8.32
C SER A 19 -2.45 -7.46 8.83
N LYS A 20 -2.34 -6.30 9.46
CA LYS A 20 -3.52 -5.58 9.98
C LYS A 20 -4.41 -5.13 8.84
N ALA A 21 -3.84 -4.62 7.76
CA ALA A 21 -4.60 -4.20 6.59
C ALA A 21 -5.38 -5.38 6.00
N ALA A 22 -4.73 -6.55 5.92
CA ALA A 22 -5.39 -7.75 5.40
C ALA A 22 -6.61 -8.11 6.25
N GLN A 23 -6.50 -8.00 7.56
CA GLN A 23 -7.63 -8.27 8.46
C GLN A 23 -8.77 -7.29 8.25
N VAL A 24 -8.44 -6.01 8.13
CA VAL A 24 -9.44 -4.95 7.91
C VAL A 24 -10.16 -5.15 6.58
N LEU A 25 -9.42 -5.57 5.56
CA LEU A 25 -9.94 -5.71 4.21
C LEU A 25 -10.55 -7.09 3.92
N TYR A 26 -10.42 -8.01 4.86
CA TYR A 26 -10.91 -9.40 4.70
C TYR A 26 -10.27 -10.11 3.51
N VAL A 27 -8.96 -9.90 3.35
CA VAL A 27 -8.18 -10.56 2.29
C VAL A 27 -6.94 -11.17 2.90
N SER A 28 -6.21 -11.99 2.12
CA SER A 28 -4.98 -12.61 2.61
C SER A 28 -3.85 -11.59 2.59
N GLN A 29 -2.94 -11.72 3.56
CA GLN A 29 -1.76 -10.85 3.63
C GLN A 29 -0.85 -11.05 2.40
N PRO A 30 -0.57 -12.30 1.96
CA PRO A 30 0.19 -12.49 0.73
C PRO A 30 -0.46 -11.84 -0.49
N GLY A 31 -1.78 -11.81 -0.54
CA GLY A 31 -2.52 -11.16 -1.64
C GLY A 31 -2.23 -9.68 -1.70
N ILE A 32 -2.25 -8.99 -0.56
CA ILE A 32 -1.93 -7.55 -0.53
C ILE A 32 -0.47 -7.32 -0.90
N SER A 33 0.46 -8.09 -0.33
CA SER A 33 1.88 -7.96 -0.61
C SER A 33 2.18 -8.13 -2.09
N LYS A 34 1.56 -9.12 -2.71
CA LYS A 34 1.74 -9.40 -4.13
C LYS A 34 1.20 -8.26 -4.99
N MET A 35 0.04 -7.74 -4.63
CA MET A 35 -0.57 -6.62 -5.35
C MET A 35 0.32 -5.37 -5.28
N VAL A 36 0.83 -5.07 -4.09
CA VAL A 36 1.71 -3.91 -3.90
C VAL A 36 3.01 -4.06 -4.70
N CYS A 37 3.63 -5.25 -4.65
CA CYS A 37 4.84 -5.51 -5.42
C CYS A 37 4.61 -5.35 -6.92
N ALA A 38 3.50 -5.89 -7.43
CA ALA A 38 3.17 -5.78 -8.85
C ALA A 38 2.96 -4.33 -9.25
N LEU A 39 2.30 -3.54 -8.40
CA LEU A 39 2.05 -2.13 -8.66
C LEU A 39 3.36 -1.32 -8.64
N GLU A 40 4.23 -1.62 -7.68
CA GLU A 40 5.55 -0.98 -7.62
C GLU A 40 6.36 -1.24 -8.88
N GLU A 41 6.34 -2.48 -9.38
CA GLU A 41 7.01 -2.83 -10.62
C GLU A 41 6.41 -2.09 -11.81
N GLU A 42 5.09 -2.07 -11.90
CA GLU A 42 4.39 -1.42 -13.00
C GLU A 42 4.71 0.07 -13.07
N LEU A 43 4.72 0.73 -11.93
CA LEU A 43 4.93 2.18 -11.84
C LEU A 43 6.41 2.57 -11.75
N GLY A 44 7.28 1.61 -11.47
CA GLY A 44 8.72 1.88 -11.33
C GLY A 44 9.07 2.70 -10.10
N ILE A 45 8.26 2.61 -9.04
CA ILE A 45 8.50 3.33 -7.79
C ILE A 45 8.40 2.37 -6.60
N THR A 46 8.95 2.80 -5.46
CA THR A 46 8.74 2.11 -4.19
C THR A 46 7.65 2.85 -3.43
N ILE A 47 6.59 2.14 -3.06
CA ILE A 47 5.44 2.74 -2.38
C ILE A 47 5.60 2.69 -0.87
N PHE A 48 6.08 1.56 -0.33
CA PHE A 48 6.24 1.35 1.10
C PHE A 48 7.67 0.97 1.47
N VAL A 49 8.10 1.39 2.66
CA VAL A 49 9.37 0.96 3.24
C VAL A 49 9.13 0.52 4.67
N ARG A 50 9.98 -0.38 5.17
CA ARG A 50 9.96 -0.80 6.56
C ARG A 50 10.80 0.14 7.39
N SER A 51 10.30 0.46 8.58
CA SER A 51 11.03 1.25 9.56
C SER A 51 10.79 0.65 10.95
N ALA A 52 11.43 1.20 11.96
CA ALA A 52 11.21 0.77 13.34
C ALA A 52 9.75 0.95 13.78
N ALA A 53 9.06 1.89 13.18
CA ALA A 53 7.65 2.17 13.48
C ALA A 53 6.68 1.29 12.68
N GLY A 54 7.19 0.42 11.79
CA GLY A 54 6.37 -0.45 10.95
C GLY A 54 6.50 -0.09 9.48
N ILE A 55 5.41 -0.23 8.73
CA ILE A 55 5.36 0.07 7.30
C ILE A 55 4.95 1.53 7.11
N THR A 56 5.72 2.29 6.33
CA THR A 56 5.42 3.69 6.05
C THR A 56 5.49 3.94 4.55
N LEU A 57 4.80 5.01 4.11
CA LEU A 57 4.84 5.43 2.71
C LEU A 57 6.15 6.14 2.39
N THR A 58 6.66 5.88 1.19
CA THR A 58 7.73 6.71 0.63
C THR A 58 7.14 8.04 0.18
N ALA A 59 8.01 8.99 -0.21
CA ALA A 59 7.53 10.25 -0.80
C ALA A 59 6.70 9.99 -2.06
N GLU A 60 7.17 9.07 -2.91
CA GLU A 60 6.45 8.69 -4.13
C GLU A 60 5.11 8.03 -3.81
N GLY A 61 5.09 7.15 -2.79
CA GLY A 61 3.85 6.50 -2.37
C GLY A 61 2.82 7.48 -1.86
N ARG A 62 3.27 8.47 -1.09
CA ARG A 62 2.39 9.51 -0.57
C ARG A 62 1.82 10.37 -1.70
N GLU A 63 2.65 10.73 -2.65
CA GLU A 63 2.22 11.51 -3.81
C GLU A 63 1.19 10.73 -4.63
N LEU A 64 1.44 9.45 -4.86
CA LEU A 64 0.52 8.58 -5.57
C LEU A 64 -0.85 8.56 -4.89
N LEU A 65 -0.86 8.43 -3.57
CA LEU A 65 -2.08 8.38 -2.79
C LEU A 65 -2.84 9.72 -2.86
N ASN A 66 -2.12 10.82 -2.76
CA ASN A 66 -2.72 12.16 -2.85
C ASN A 66 -3.36 12.39 -4.20
N MET A 67 -2.73 11.96 -5.27
CA MET A 67 -3.27 12.08 -6.62
C MET A 67 -4.55 11.25 -6.78
N GLY A 68 -4.54 10.04 -6.21
CA GLY A 68 -5.68 9.14 -6.32
C GLY A 68 -6.89 9.56 -5.51
N GLU A 69 -6.69 10.33 -4.45
CA GLU A 69 -7.76 10.72 -3.53
C GLU A 69 -8.41 12.06 -3.90
N ARG A 70 -7.96 12.70 -4.95
CA ARG A 70 -8.52 13.97 -5.41
C ARG A 70 -9.83 13.80 -6.15
#